data_1d693b6082c1286a279071923e2c131c
#
_entry.id   1d693b6082c1286a279071923e2c131c
#
_cell.length_a   1.000
_cell.length_b   1.000
_cell.length_c   1.000
_cell.angle_alpha   90.00
_cell.angle_beta   90.00
_cell.angle_gamma   90.00
#
_symmetry.space_group_name_H-M   'P 1'
#
loop_
_entity.id
_entity.type
_entity.pdbx_description
1 polymer ?
#
loop_
_entity_poly.entity_id
_entity_poly.type
_entity_poly.pdbx_seq_one_letter_code
_entity_poly.pdbx_strand_id
1 'polypeptide(L)'
;MCIRDRGEAVYQYQKKTVRKMILKDHKRPDGRAITQIRPLAAETDIIPRVHGSAMFTRGQTQICTITTLAPLAEAQKLDGLDEFETSKRYMHHYNFPSYSVGETKPSRGPGRREIGHGALAERALVPVLPSEEEFPYAIRTVSETFESNGSTSQASICASTMSLMAAGVPIKKPVAGISCGLVTGDTDDDYIVLTDIQGLEDFFGDMDFKVAGTHDGITAIQMDIKIHGLTRPIVEEAIRRTKEAREYILTEVMEKCIDKPRTSVGEFAPKIIQIQIDPQKIGDVVGQRGKTINTIIERTGVKIDITDEGAVSICGVDQKSMDEAANMVKIIATDFEAGQIFTGKVVSIKEFGAFIEFAPGKEGMVHISKIAKERINRVEDVLTLGDEVKAVSYTHMKLPTT
;
A
#
# COMPACT_ATOMS: atom_id res chain seq x y z
N MET A 1 -49.95 -21.38 -13.41
CA MET A 1 -48.49 -21.18 -13.46
C MET A 1 -48.07 -20.33 -12.27
N CYS A 2 -47.28 -20.90 -11.40
CA CYS A 2 -46.75 -20.24 -10.20
C CYS A 2 -45.92 -19.01 -10.55
N ILE A 3 -45.81 -18.01 -9.67
CA ILE A 3 -44.96 -16.84 -9.86
C ILE A 3 -43.49 -17.25 -10.10
N ARG A 4 -43.05 -18.27 -9.38
CA ARG A 4 -41.70 -18.83 -9.51
C ARG A 4 -41.47 -19.42 -10.92
N ASP A 5 -42.45 -20.15 -11.48
CA ASP A 5 -42.35 -20.76 -12.81
C ASP A 5 -42.31 -19.69 -13.91
N ARG A 6 -43.03 -18.57 -13.71
CA ARG A 6 -42.98 -17.44 -14.63
C ARG A 6 -41.63 -16.75 -14.61
N GLY A 7 -41.05 -16.56 -13.43
CA GLY A 7 -39.69 -16.00 -13.30
C GLY A 7 -38.64 -16.87 -13.99
N GLU A 8 -38.70 -18.17 -13.78
CA GLU A 8 -37.80 -19.11 -14.46
C GLU A 8 -37.98 -19.12 -15.99
N ALA A 9 -39.22 -19.09 -16.47
CA ALA A 9 -39.49 -19.04 -17.91
C ALA A 9 -38.92 -17.76 -18.58
N VAL A 10 -39.05 -16.61 -17.90
CA VAL A 10 -38.46 -15.33 -18.35
C VAL A 10 -36.93 -15.42 -18.39
N TYR A 11 -36.33 -15.95 -17.32
CA TYR A 11 -34.89 -16.15 -17.25
C TYR A 11 -34.36 -17.03 -18.39
N GLN A 12 -34.99 -18.19 -18.62
CA GLN A 12 -34.60 -19.09 -19.70
C GLN A 12 -34.79 -18.47 -21.08
N TYR A 13 -35.85 -17.69 -21.27
CA TYR A 13 -36.06 -16.95 -22.53
C TYR A 13 -35.00 -15.89 -22.76
N GLN A 14 -34.65 -15.11 -21.74
CA GLN A 14 -33.57 -14.12 -21.81
C GLN A 14 -32.23 -14.80 -22.12
N LYS A 15 -31.89 -15.87 -21.41
CA LYS A 15 -30.66 -16.66 -21.65
C LYS A 15 -30.59 -17.12 -23.10
N LYS A 16 -31.65 -17.73 -23.60
CA LYS A 16 -31.73 -18.22 -25.01
C LYS A 16 -31.58 -17.09 -26.01
N THR A 17 -32.20 -15.95 -25.75
CA THR A 17 -32.15 -14.77 -26.61
C THR A 17 -30.74 -14.18 -26.68
N VAL A 18 -30.11 -13.91 -25.53
CA VAL A 18 -28.77 -13.34 -25.47
C VAL A 18 -27.74 -14.28 -26.13
N ARG A 19 -27.80 -15.58 -25.82
CA ARG A 19 -26.89 -16.56 -26.43
C ARG A 19 -27.06 -16.62 -27.97
N LYS A 20 -28.32 -16.57 -28.47
CA LYS A 20 -28.60 -16.52 -29.91
C LYS A 20 -28.04 -15.24 -30.57
N MET A 21 -28.22 -14.09 -29.95
CA MET A 21 -27.66 -12.83 -30.44
C MET A 21 -26.12 -12.92 -30.57
N ILE A 22 -25.44 -13.50 -29.58
CA ILE A 22 -23.98 -13.62 -29.59
C ILE A 22 -23.53 -14.64 -30.63
N LEU A 23 -24.07 -15.88 -30.62
CA LEU A 23 -23.62 -16.98 -31.49
C LEU A 23 -24.01 -16.82 -32.95
N LYS A 24 -25.24 -16.37 -33.22
CA LYS A 24 -25.79 -16.33 -34.59
C LYS A 24 -25.73 -14.95 -35.23
N ASP A 25 -26.03 -13.92 -34.45
CA ASP A 25 -26.10 -12.56 -34.98
C ASP A 25 -24.78 -11.78 -34.76
N HIS A 26 -23.81 -12.36 -34.02
CA HIS A 26 -22.54 -11.74 -33.63
C HIS A 26 -22.73 -10.36 -32.99
N LYS A 27 -23.82 -10.18 -32.25
CA LYS A 27 -24.19 -8.94 -31.56
C LYS A 27 -24.17 -9.13 -30.04
N ARG A 28 -23.57 -8.22 -29.36
CA ARG A 28 -23.57 -8.19 -27.89
C ARG A 28 -24.81 -7.42 -27.38
N PRO A 29 -25.29 -7.68 -26.14
CA PRO A 29 -26.47 -7.00 -25.60
C PRO A 29 -26.37 -5.48 -25.56
N ASP A 30 -25.18 -4.93 -25.44
CA ASP A 30 -24.88 -3.49 -25.44
C ASP A 30 -24.49 -2.92 -26.81
N GLY A 31 -24.53 -3.74 -27.85
CA GLY A 31 -24.22 -3.35 -29.23
C GLY A 31 -22.75 -3.34 -29.61
N ARG A 32 -21.82 -3.64 -28.67
CA ARG A 32 -20.39 -3.74 -28.98
C ARG A 32 -20.06 -4.90 -29.92
N ALA A 33 -18.94 -4.78 -30.62
CA ALA A 33 -18.32 -5.90 -31.32
C ALA A 33 -17.75 -6.93 -30.33
N ILE A 34 -17.54 -8.17 -30.76
CA ILE A 34 -17.11 -9.31 -29.95
C ILE A 34 -15.80 -9.02 -29.17
N THR A 35 -14.86 -8.30 -29.76
CA THR A 35 -13.56 -7.97 -29.20
C THR A 35 -13.50 -6.57 -28.57
N GLN A 36 -14.56 -5.80 -28.70
CA GLN A 36 -14.56 -4.40 -28.28
C GLN A 36 -14.61 -4.28 -26.75
N ILE A 37 -13.67 -3.49 -26.21
CA ILE A 37 -13.64 -3.11 -24.79
C ILE A 37 -14.60 -1.93 -24.58
N ARG A 38 -15.25 -1.86 -23.40
CA ARG A 38 -16.06 -0.71 -22.99
C ARG A 38 -15.22 0.58 -22.94
N PRO A 39 -15.82 1.76 -23.03
CA PRO A 39 -15.10 3.02 -22.82
C PRO A 39 -14.36 3.02 -21.48
N LEU A 40 -13.09 3.44 -21.49
CA LEU A 40 -12.22 3.44 -20.33
C LEU A 40 -11.83 4.86 -19.94
N ALA A 41 -11.74 5.12 -18.65
CA ALA A 41 -11.16 6.33 -18.08
C ALA A 41 -10.36 6.00 -16.83
N ALA A 42 -9.32 6.79 -16.58
CA ALA A 42 -8.44 6.63 -15.42
C ALA A 42 -8.07 8.00 -14.87
N GLU A 43 -8.08 8.13 -13.54
CA GLU A 43 -7.73 9.35 -12.83
C GLU A 43 -6.95 9.00 -11.56
N THR A 44 -5.98 9.85 -11.19
CA THR A 44 -5.24 9.74 -9.92
C THR A 44 -5.48 10.96 -9.04
N ASP A 45 -5.13 10.87 -7.75
CA ASP A 45 -5.21 11.98 -6.79
C ASP A 45 -6.62 12.53 -6.52
N ILE A 46 -7.61 11.65 -6.59
CA ILE A 46 -9.02 12.03 -6.40
C ILE A 46 -9.30 12.49 -4.97
N ILE A 47 -8.62 11.87 -3.99
CA ILE A 47 -8.79 12.18 -2.57
C ILE A 47 -7.50 12.83 -2.06
N PRO A 48 -7.51 14.15 -1.72
CA PRO A 48 -6.30 14.92 -1.47
C PRO A 48 -5.48 14.50 -0.25
N ARG A 49 -6.12 13.97 0.81
CA ARG A 49 -5.44 13.70 2.09
C ARG A 49 -4.98 12.24 2.29
N VAL A 50 -5.29 11.37 1.36
CA VAL A 50 -4.80 9.99 1.39
C VAL A 50 -3.38 9.91 0.83
N HIS A 51 -2.69 8.80 1.05
CA HIS A 51 -1.31 8.65 0.61
C HIS A 51 -1.21 8.42 -0.90
N GLY A 52 -2.23 7.79 -1.51
CA GLY A 52 -2.45 7.68 -2.94
C GLY A 52 -3.88 7.28 -3.23
N SER A 53 -4.45 7.74 -4.33
CA SER A 53 -5.78 7.34 -4.78
C SER A 53 -5.85 7.31 -6.29
N ALA A 54 -6.69 6.41 -6.80
CA ALA A 54 -6.98 6.34 -8.22
C ALA A 54 -8.40 5.85 -8.47
N MET A 55 -9.00 6.32 -9.55
CA MET A 55 -10.27 5.84 -10.07
C MET A 55 -10.06 5.19 -11.42
N PHE A 56 -10.68 4.06 -11.62
CA PHE A 56 -10.72 3.39 -12.91
C PHE A 56 -12.18 3.13 -13.30
N THR A 57 -12.56 3.64 -14.47
CA THR A 57 -13.90 3.51 -15.03
C THR A 57 -13.85 2.65 -16.27
N ARG A 58 -14.77 1.68 -16.35
CA ARG A 58 -14.97 0.79 -17.51
C ARG A 58 -16.45 0.71 -17.83
N GLY A 59 -16.91 1.54 -18.77
CA GLY A 59 -18.34 1.74 -19.02
C GLY A 59 -19.07 2.13 -17.73
N GLN A 60 -20.00 1.29 -17.30
CA GLN A 60 -20.76 1.48 -16.06
C GLN A 60 -20.04 0.95 -14.81
N THR A 61 -18.90 0.29 -14.94
CA THR A 61 -18.13 -0.17 -13.77
C THR A 61 -17.15 0.90 -13.34
N GLN A 62 -17.24 1.36 -12.08
CA GLN A 62 -16.39 2.39 -11.52
C GLN A 62 -15.85 1.97 -10.15
N ILE A 63 -14.51 2.02 -10.00
CA ILE A 63 -13.78 1.65 -8.79
C ILE A 63 -12.86 2.79 -8.37
N CYS A 64 -12.95 3.16 -7.10
CA CYS A 64 -11.96 4.03 -6.46
C CYS A 64 -11.08 3.19 -5.54
N THR A 65 -9.76 3.24 -5.71
CA THR A 65 -8.81 2.60 -4.81
C THR A 65 -7.99 3.62 -4.06
N ILE A 66 -7.85 3.40 -2.76
CA ILE A 66 -7.10 4.23 -1.82
C ILE A 66 -5.94 3.41 -1.29
N THR A 67 -4.74 3.97 -1.33
CA THR A 67 -3.52 3.39 -0.76
C THR A 67 -3.15 4.11 0.53
N THR A 68 -2.87 3.32 1.57
CA THR A 68 -2.34 3.78 2.86
C THR A 68 -0.99 3.10 3.12
N LEU A 69 -0.01 3.90 3.50
CA LEU A 69 1.34 3.45 3.89
C LEU A 69 1.49 3.60 5.40
N ALA A 70 2.17 2.64 6.02
CA ALA A 70 2.44 2.64 7.45
C ALA A 70 3.80 1.99 7.74
N PRO A 71 4.40 2.17 8.94
CA PRO A 71 5.57 1.40 9.36
C PRO A 71 5.32 -0.11 9.31
N LEU A 72 6.38 -0.90 9.16
CA LEU A 72 6.29 -2.37 9.12
C LEU A 72 5.65 -2.98 10.36
N ALA A 73 5.82 -2.36 11.54
CA ALA A 73 5.16 -2.79 12.76
C ALA A 73 3.62 -2.82 12.68
N GLU A 74 3.03 -2.07 11.73
CA GLU A 74 1.58 -2.07 11.46
C GLU A 74 1.15 -3.13 10.43
N ALA A 75 2.06 -4.01 9.97
CA ALA A 75 1.72 -5.14 9.10
C ALA A 75 0.70 -6.05 9.80
N GLN A 76 -0.17 -6.66 9.02
CA GLN A 76 -1.17 -7.57 9.56
C GLN A 76 -0.47 -8.78 10.16
N LYS A 77 -0.67 -9.02 11.46
CA LYS A 77 -0.22 -10.25 12.11
C LYS A 77 -1.13 -11.40 11.70
N LEU A 78 -0.52 -12.50 11.31
CA LEU A 78 -1.21 -13.73 10.97
C LEU A 78 -1.11 -14.67 12.17
N ASP A 79 -2.27 -14.95 12.80
CA ASP A 79 -2.41 -15.87 13.92
C ASP A 79 -3.18 -17.11 13.41
N GLY A 80 -2.48 -17.93 12.65
CA GLY A 80 -3.00 -19.16 12.04
C GLY A 80 -2.26 -20.41 12.52
N LEU A 81 -2.76 -21.56 12.09
CA LEU A 81 -2.10 -22.85 12.35
C LEU A 81 -0.89 -23.08 11.43
N ASP A 82 -0.76 -22.29 10.36
CA ASP A 82 0.36 -22.35 9.43
C ASP A 82 1.50 -21.44 9.94
N GLU A 83 2.60 -22.05 10.31
CA GLU A 83 3.74 -21.38 10.97
C GLU A 83 4.70 -20.66 9.98
N PHE A 84 4.42 -20.67 8.68
CA PHE A 84 5.36 -20.17 7.67
C PHE A 84 5.33 -18.65 7.46
N GLU A 85 4.19 -18.01 7.70
CA GLU A 85 4.06 -16.55 7.60
C GLU A 85 3.44 -16.00 8.88
N THR A 86 4.19 -15.17 9.60
CA THR A 86 3.73 -14.54 10.85
C THR A 86 3.14 -13.16 10.64
N SER A 87 3.40 -12.54 9.48
CA SER A 87 2.91 -11.22 9.14
C SER A 87 2.69 -11.06 7.66
N LYS A 88 1.77 -10.17 7.30
CA LYS A 88 1.42 -9.82 5.93
C LYS A 88 1.59 -8.31 5.73
N ARG A 89 2.58 -7.95 4.92
CA ARG A 89 2.94 -6.55 4.64
C ARG A 89 2.00 -5.85 3.67
N TYR A 90 1.52 -6.57 2.65
CA TYR A 90 0.56 -6.04 1.66
C TYR A 90 -0.83 -6.60 1.90
N MET A 91 -1.79 -5.70 2.04
CA MET A 91 -3.20 -6.03 2.22
C MET A 91 -4.03 -5.36 1.13
N HIS A 92 -4.88 -6.14 0.48
CA HIS A 92 -5.84 -5.61 -0.48
C HIS A 92 -7.27 -5.91 -0.02
N HIS A 93 -8.02 -4.88 0.33
CA HIS A 93 -9.42 -4.97 0.72
C HIS A 93 -10.30 -4.51 -0.43
N TYR A 94 -11.42 -5.18 -0.61
CA TYR A 94 -12.36 -4.92 -1.67
C TYR A 94 -13.77 -4.85 -1.09
N ASN A 95 -14.45 -3.74 -1.36
CA ASN A 95 -15.81 -3.49 -0.90
C ASN A 95 -16.76 -3.40 -2.10
N PHE A 96 -17.89 -4.11 -1.98
CA PHE A 96 -18.93 -4.16 -3.01
C PHE A 96 -20.29 -3.85 -2.36
N PRO A 97 -20.56 -2.57 -2.05
CA PRO A 97 -21.81 -2.17 -1.42
C PRO A 97 -23.00 -2.38 -2.36
N SER A 98 -24.16 -2.66 -1.79
CA SER A 98 -25.38 -2.97 -2.55
C SER A 98 -25.81 -1.87 -3.52
N TYR A 99 -25.53 -0.61 -3.19
CA TYR A 99 -25.86 0.52 -4.07
C TYR A 99 -25.12 0.46 -5.41
N SER A 100 -23.95 -0.18 -5.47
CA SER A 100 -23.15 -0.29 -6.69
C SER A 100 -23.86 -1.03 -7.83
N VAL A 101 -24.88 -1.81 -7.53
CA VAL A 101 -25.74 -2.53 -8.46
C VAL A 101 -27.21 -2.09 -8.34
N GLY A 102 -27.48 -0.94 -7.72
CA GLY A 102 -28.83 -0.39 -7.55
C GLY A 102 -29.71 -1.16 -6.55
N GLU A 103 -29.11 -1.97 -5.69
CA GLU A 103 -29.86 -2.75 -4.68
C GLU A 103 -29.86 -2.05 -3.32
N THR A 104 -30.94 -2.26 -2.54
CA THR A 104 -31.02 -1.86 -1.14
C THR A 104 -30.91 -3.09 -0.24
N LYS A 105 -29.81 -3.20 0.49
CA LYS A 105 -29.56 -4.28 1.46
C LYS A 105 -28.92 -3.70 2.72
N PRO A 106 -29.10 -4.34 3.89
CA PRO A 106 -28.36 -3.97 5.08
C PRO A 106 -26.85 -4.04 4.83
N SER A 107 -26.11 -3.01 5.28
CA SER A 107 -24.65 -3.04 5.25
C SER A 107 -24.17 -4.06 6.30
N ARG A 108 -23.46 -5.07 5.83
CA ARG A 108 -22.81 -6.10 6.66
C ARG A 108 -21.33 -6.14 6.30
N GLY A 109 -20.53 -6.88 7.06
CA GLY A 109 -19.15 -7.12 6.70
C GLY A 109 -18.99 -7.81 5.33
N PRO A 110 -17.78 -7.84 4.76
CA PRO A 110 -17.53 -8.37 3.43
C PRO A 110 -17.94 -9.84 3.32
N GLY A 111 -18.65 -10.17 2.25
CA GLY A 111 -19.05 -11.53 1.92
C GLY A 111 -17.91 -12.33 1.27
N ARG A 112 -18.10 -13.62 1.05
CA ARG A 112 -17.10 -14.51 0.42
C ARG A 112 -16.66 -14.01 -0.96
N ARG A 113 -17.57 -13.43 -1.74
CA ARG A 113 -17.27 -12.88 -3.07
C ARG A 113 -16.31 -11.69 -2.98
N GLU A 114 -16.54 -10.79 -2.03
CA GLU A 114 -15.68 -9.64 -1.80
C GLU A 114 -14.29 -10.04 -1.32
N ILE A 115 -14.20 -11.00 -0.40
CA ILE A 115 -12.94 -11.59 0.05
C ILE A 115 -12.18 -12.22 -1.13
N GLY A 116 -12.86 -13.00 -1.97
CA GLY A 116 -12.26 -13.64 -3.15
C GLY A 116 -11.77 -12.64 -4.20
N HIS A 117 -12.53 -11.56 -4.45
CA HIS A 117 -12.12 -10.50 -5.36
C HIS A 117 -10.92 -9.70 -4.83
N GLY A 118 -10.90 -9.41 -3.52
CA GLY A 118 -9.75 -8.81 -2.86
C GLY A 118 -8.50 -9.67 -2.95
N ALA A 119 -8.63 -10.97 -2.67
CA ALA A 119 -7.52 -11.92 -2.77
C ALA A 119 -6.98 -12.08 -4.20
N LEU A 120 -7.84 -12.00 -5.23
CA LEU A 120 -7.40 -12.02 -6.62
C LEU A 120 -6.57 -10.78 -6.95
N ALA A 121 -7.04 -9.59 -6.57
CA ALA A 121 -6.33 -8.34 -6.81
C ALA A 121 -5.00 -8.29 -6.04
N GLU A 122 -4.98 -8.75 -4.80
CA GLU A 122 -3.76 -8.89 -4.01
C GLU A 122 -2.73 -9.79 -4.70
N ARG A 123 -3.14 -10.99 -5.08
CA ARG A 123 -2.28 -11.95 -5.79
C ARG A 123 -1.73 -11.39 -7.10
N ALA A 124 -2.52 -10.58 -7.81
CA ALA A 124 -2.12 -9.97 -9.06
C ALA A 124 -0.99 -8.93 -8.88
N LEU A 125 -0.95 -8.25 -7.72
CA LEU A 125 -0.03 -7.14 -7.46
C LEU A 125 1.22 -7.55 -6.67
N VAL A 126 1.15 -8.58 -5.82
CA VAL A 126 2.30 -9.06 -5.01
C VAL A 126 3.58 -9.26 -5.83
N PRO A 127 3.58 -9.86 -7.04
CA PRO A 127 4.81 -10.08 -7.80
C PRO A 127 5.53 -8.80 -8.25
N VAL A 128 4.81 -7.69 -8.33
CA VAL A 128 5.36 -6.39 -8.79
C VAL A 128 5.71 -5.43 -7.66
N LEU A 129 5.37 -5.77 -6.42
CA LEU A 129 5.74 -4.93 -5.27
C LEU A 129 7.26 -4.94 -5.04
N PRO A 130 7.81 -3.84 -4.52
CA PRO A 130 9.20 -3.78 -4.07
C PRO A 130 9.43 -4.71 -2.88
N SER A 131 10.68 -5.10 -2.65
CA SER A 131 11.06 -5.83 -1.44
C SER A 131 10.89 -4.96 -0.19
N GLU A 132 10.95 -5.58 0.98
CA GLU A 132 10.90 -4.86 2.26
C GLU A 132 12.11 -3.96 2.47
N GLU A 133 13.28 -4.40 1.97
CA GLU A 133 14.52 -3.63 2.03
C GLU A 133 14.47 -2.38 1.14
N GLU A 134 13.85 -2.50 -0.06
CA GLU A 134 13.71 -1.37 -1.00
C GLU A 134 12.65 -0.37 -0.55
N PHE A 135 11.57 -0.85 0.10
CA PHE A 135 10.45 -0.01 0.51
C PHE A 135 9.86 -0.52 1.85
N PRO A 136 10.40 -0.07 3.00
CA PRO A 136 10.10 -0.62 4.32
C PRO A 136 8.77 -0.13 4.89
N TYR A 137 7.68 -0.32 4.13
CA TYR A 137 6.33 0.03 4.53
C TYR A 137 5.40 -1.17 4.53
N ALA A 138 4.49 -1.22 5.47
CA ALA A 138 3.25 -1.94 5.35
C ALA A 138 2.33 -1.15 4.40
N ILE A 139 1.72 -1.83 3.43
CA ILE A 139 0.93 -1.24 2.36
C ILE A 139 -0.49 -1.80 2.44
N ARG A 140 -1.48 -0.92 2.55
CA ARG A 140 -2.88 -1.29 2.49
C ARG A 140 -3.58 -0.58 1.36
N THR A 141 -4.18 -1.33 0.45
CA THR A 141 -5.09 -0.82 -0.58
C THR A 141 -6.53 -1.19 -0.26
N VAL A 142 -7.44 -0.25 -0.43
CA VAL A 142 -8.87 -0.47 -0.26
C VAL A 142 -9.57 -0.03 -1.55
N SER A 143 -10.22 -0.96 -2.23
CA SER A 143 -10.99 -0.72 -3.44
C SER A 143 -12.47 -0.62 -3.11
N GLU A 144 -13.06 0.54 -3.37
CA GLU A 144 -14.48 0.84 -3.19
C GLU A 144 -15.19 0.81 -4.54
N THR A 145 -16.21 -0.03 -4.66
CA THR A 145 -17.02 -0.13 -5.87
C THR A 145 -18.14 0.90 -5.85
N PHE A 146 -18.10 1.89 -6.75
CA PHE A 146 -19.14 2.91 -6.86
C PHE A 146 -20.28 2.46 -7.77
N GLU A 147 -19.95 1.82 -8.90
CA GLU A 147 -20.92 1.25 -9.81
C GLU A 147 -20.35 -0.04 -10.43
N SER A 148 -21.19 -1.02 -10.73
CA SER A 148 -20.77 -2.29 -11.30
C SER A 148 -21.73 -2.87 -12.33
N ASN A 149 -21.18 -3.16 -13.51
CA ASN A 149 -21.82 -3.98 -14.54
C ASN A 149 -20.84 -5.02 -15.09
N GLY A 150 -20.30 -5.87 -14.19
CA GLY A 150 -19.35 -6.93 -14.51
C GLY A 150 -17.88 -6.51 -14.56
N SER A 151 -16.99 -7.47 -14.38
CA SER A 151 -15.51 -7.32 -14.38
C SER A 151 -14.96 -6.36 -13.34
N THR A 152 -15.63 -6.20 -12.21
CA THR A 152 -15.29 -5.21 -11.18
C THR A 152 -13.96 -5.50 -10.50
N SER A 153 -13.64 -6.78 -10.22
CA SER A 153 -12.35 -7.17 -9.64
C SER A 153 -11.16 -6.82 -10.55
N GLN A 154 -11.35 -6.87 -11.88
CA GLN A 154 -10.30 -6.50 -12.82
C GLN A 154 -10.11 -4.97 -12.89
N ALA A 155 -11.18 -4.21 -12.76
CA ALA A 155 -11.10 -2.76 -12.62
C ALA A 155 -10.39 -2.36 -11.30
N SER A 156 -10.60 -3.11 -10.20
CA SER A 156 -9.90 -2.85 -8.94
C SER A 156 -8.39 -3.07 -9.03
N ILE A 157 -7.92 -4.04 -9.84
CA ILE A 157 -6.49 -4.25 -10.10
C ILE A 157 -5.88 -3.03 -10.81
N CYS A 158 -6.56 -2.51 -11.85
CA CYS A 158 -6.11 -1.31 -12.56
C CYS A 158 -6.05 -0.08 -11.63
N ALA A 159 -7.13 0.17 -10.88
CA ALA A 159 -7.18 1.27 -9.92
C ALA A 159 -6.12 1.13 -8.82
N SER A 160 -5.90 -0.09 -8.30
CA SER A 160 -4.89 -0.34 -7.26
C SER A 160 -3.47 -0.13 -7.75
N THR A 161 -3.15 -0.58 -8.98
CA THR A 161 -1.86 -0.30 -9.62
C THR A 161 -1.58 1.21 -9.65
N MET A 162 -2.53 2.00 -10.16
CA MET A 162 -2.36 3.45 -10.27
C MET A 162 -2.32 4.13 -8.89
N SER A 163 -3.12 3.67 -7.94
CA SER A 163 -3.13 4.18 -6.57
C SER A 163 -1.79 3.92 -5.84
N LEU A 164 -1.17 2.74 -6.04
CA LEU A 164 0.16 2.42 -5.54
C LEU A 164 1.23 3.33 -6.16
N MET A 165 1.18 3.52 -7.48
CA MET A 165 2.10 4.43 -8.19
C MET A 165 1.94 5.88 -7.72
N ALA A 166 0.71 6.35 -7.53
CA ALA A 166 0.40 7.67 -6.98
C ALA A 166 0.86 7.85 -5.53
N ALA A 167 0.85 6.77 -4.73
CA ALA A 167 1.38 6.77 -3.37
C ALA A 167 2.92 6.80 -3.30
N GLY A 168 3.62 6.67 -4.42
CA GLY A 168 5.08 6.61 -4.46
C GLY A 168 5.63 5.20 -4.14
N VAL A 169 4.82 4.15 -4.23
CA VAL A 169 5.30 2.78 -4.10
C VAL A 169 6.04 2.40 -5.39
N PRO A 170 7.34 2.06 -5.35
CA PRO A 170 8.14 1.78 -6.52
C PRO A 170 7.87 0.36 -7.06
N ILE A 171 6.62 0.15 -7.55
CA ILE A 171 6.27 -1.13 -8.19
C ILE A 171 7.14 -1.38 -9.42
N LYS A 172 7.51 -2.62 -9.64
CA LYS A 172 8.41 -3.03 -10.75
C LYS A 172 7.82 -2.72 -12.12
N LYS A 173 6.51 -2.98 -12.29
CA LYS A 173 5.75 -2.74 -13.52
C LYS A 173 4.26 -2.54 -13.21
N PRO A 174 3.53 -1.76 -14.03
CA PRO A 174 2.09 -1.64 -13.89
C PRO A 174 1.38 -2.96 -14.27
N VAL A 175 0.27 -3.24 -13.58
CA VAL A 175 -0.57 -4.41 -13.80
C VAL A 175 -1.95 -3.97 -14.23
N ALA A 176 -2.44 -4.49 -15.35
CA ALA A 176 -3.83 -4.34 -15.78
C ALA A 176 -4.60 -5.65 -15.66
N GLY A 177 -5.90 -5.53 -15.45
CA GLY A 177 -6.82 -6.66 -15.38
C GLY A 177 -7.94 -6.56 -16.41
N ILE A 178 -8.30 -7.70 -17.01
CA ILE A 178 -9.41 -7.84 -17.95
C ILE A 178 -10.11 -9.18 -17.77
N SER A 179 -11.36 -9.28 -18.17
CA SER A 179 -12.07 -10.55 -18.30
C SER A 179 -12.44 -10.89 -19.73
N CYS A 180 -12.48 -12.19 -20.03
CA CYS A 180 -13.10 -12.76 -21.21
C CYS A 180 -14.24 -13.68 -20.79
N GLY A 181 -15.28 -13.74 -21.61
CA GLY A 181 -16.35 -14.71 -21.49
C GLY A 181 -16.37 -15.70 -22.64
N LEU A 182 -17.14 -16.77 -22.46
CA LEU A 182 -17.35 -17.80 -23.45
C LEU A 182 -18.85 -18.04 -23.61
N VAL A 183 -19.29 -18.17 -24.84
CA VAL A 183 -20.61 -18.69 -25.18
C VAL A 183 -20.40 -19.82 -26.18
N THR A 184 -20.84 -21.04 -25.82
CA THR A 184 -20.74 -22.24 -26.65
C THR A 184 -22.06 -22.52 -27.33
N GLY A 185 -22.01 -23.14 -28.51
CA GLY A 185 -23.17 -23.63 -29.25
C GLY A 185 -23.39 -25.13 -29.03
N ASP A 186 -23.84 -25.78 -30.10
CA ASP A 186 -24.22 -27.20 -30.06
C ASP A 186 -23.02 -28.17 -30.25
N THR A 187 -21.90 -27.66 -30.74
CA THR A 187 -20.68 -28.45 -30.98
C THR A 187 -19.46 -27.79 -30.34
N ASP A 188 -18.38 -28.53 -30.13
CA ASP A 188 -17.14 -28.05 -29.56
C ASP A 188 -16.45 -26.93 -30.36
N ASP A 189 -16.72 -26.88 -31.67
CA ASP A 189 -16.18 -25.87 -32.57
C ASP A 189 -17.10 -24.63 -32.70
N ASP A 190 -18.35 -24.71 -32.20
CA ASP A 190 -19.31 -23.62 -32.21
C ASP A 190 -19.22 -22.82 -30.92
N TYR A 191 -18.28 -21.89 -30.83
CA TYR A 191 -18.08 -21.03 -29.69
C TYR A 191 -17.65 -19.60 -30.05
N ILE A 192 -17.90 -18.69 -29.14
CA ILE A 192 -17.43 -17.30 -29.24
C ILE A 192 -16.81 -16.89 -27.91
N VAL A 193 -15.57 -16.40 -27.98
CA VAL A 193 -14.89 -15.75 -26.85
C VAL A 193 -15.18 -14.25 -26.89
N LEU A 194 -15.68 -13.68 -25.80
CA LEU A 194 -16.03 -12.28 -25.64
C LEU A 194 -14.95 -11.56 -24.84
N THR A 195 -14.44 -10.44 -25.34
CA THR A 195 -13.51 -9.58 -24.57
C THR A 195 -14.30 -8.58 -23.74
N ASP A 196 -13.90 -8.37 -22.47
CA ASP A 196 -14.52 -7.41 -21.54
C ASP A 196 -16.01 -7.64 -21.35
N ILE A 197 -16.35 -8.73 -20.67
CA ILE A 197 -17.74 -9.12 -20.42
C ILE A 197 -18.44 -8.19 -19.44
N GLN A 198 -19.73 -7.98 -19.66
CA GLN A 198 -20.65 -7.31 -18.76
C GLN A 198 -21.55 -8.31 -18.02
N GLY A 199 -22.36 -7.82 -17.06
CA GLY A 199 -23.16 -8.66 -16.18
C GLY A 199 -24.06 -9.68 -16.90
N LEU A 200 -24.78 -9.31 -17.96
CA LEU A 200 -25.63 -10.25 -18.72
C LEU A 200 -24.83 -11.34 -19.42
N GLU A 201 -23.63 -11.02 -19.89
CA GLU A 201 -22.75 -11.96 -20.57
C GLU A 201 -22.09 -12.92 -19.57
N ASP A 202 -21.76 -12.45 -18.34
CA ASP A 202 -21.36 -13.31 -17.24
C ASP A 202 -22.50 -14.24 -16.81
N PHE A 203 -23.73 -13.73 -16.62
CA PHE A 203 -24.87 -14.54 -16.17
C PHE A 203 -25.24 -15.65 -17.15
N PHE A 204 -25.25 -15.35 -18.45
CA PHE A 204 -25.75 -16.27 -19.49
C PHE A 204 -24.65 -16.98 -20.28
N GLY A 205 -23.39 -16.61 -20.06
CA GLY A 205 -22.23 -17.25 -20.64
C GLY A 205 -21.81 -18.54 -19.91
N ASP A 206 -20.83 -19.20 -20.45
CA ASP A 206 -20.33 -20.52 -20.01
C ASP A 206 -18.99 -20.44 -19.27
N MET A 207 -18.28 -19.30 -19.38
CA MET A 207 -17.01 -19.05 -18.72
C MET A 207 -16.87 -17.55 -18.38
N ASP A 208 -16.31 -17.25 -17.21
CA ASP A 208 -15.73 -15.97 -16.84
C ASP A 208 -14.23 -16.19 -16.57
N PHE A 209 -13.39 -15.75 -17.52
CA PHE A 209 -11.94 -15.91 -17.49
C PHE A 209 -11.26 -14.57 -17.24
N LYS A 210 -10.73 -14.41 -16.05
CA LYS A 210 -10.10 -13.18 -15.57
C LYS A 210 -8.60 -13.31 -15.59
N VAL A 211 -7.93 -12.36 -16.22
CA VAL A 211 -6.47 -12.33 -16.32
C VAL A 211 -5.95 -10.96 -15.92
N ALA A 212 -4.97 -10.96 -15.03
CA ALA A 212 -4.18 -9.79 -14.69
C ALA A 212 -2.72 -10.00 -15.07
N GLY A 213 -2.03 -8.93 -15.43
CA GLY A 213 -0.62 -9.01 -15.78
C GLY A 213 -0.03 -7.68 -16.24
N THR A 214 1.28 -7.71 -16.40
CA THR A 214 2.12 -6.64 -16.96
C THR A 214 2.24 -6.80 -18.47
N HIS A 215 3.05 -5.95 -19.12
CA HIS A 215 3.47 -6.15 -20.51
C HIS A 215 4.26 -7.47 -20.71
N ASP A 216 5.03 -7.89 -19.69
CA ASP A 216 5.91 -9.06 -19.81
C ASP A 216 5.18 -10.38 -19.61
N GLY A 217 4.11 -10.40 -18.80
CA GLY A 217 3.45 -11.64 -18.47
C GLY A 217 2.24 -11.52 -17.55
N ILE A 218 1.67 -12.68 -17.27
CA ILE A 218 0.49 -12.83 -16.41
C ILE A 218 0.94 -12.93 -14.95
N THR A 219 0.28 -12.18 -14.07
CA THR A 219 0.52 -12.22 -12.62
C THR A 219 -0.59 -12.96 -11.86
N ALA A 220 -1.82 -12.99 -12.38
CA ALA A 220 -2.90 -13.76 -11.79
C ALA A 220 -3.94 -14.18 -12.82
N ILE A 221 -4.53 -15.35 -12.60
CA ILE A 221 -5.66 -15.88 -13.36
C ILE A 221 -6.74 -16.35 -12.37
N GLN A 222 -7.99 -16.06 -12.71
CA GLN A 222 -9.16 -16.70 -12.12
C GLN A 222 -10.09 -17.14 -13.24
N MET A 223 -10.55 -18.38 -13.18
CA MET A 223 -11.48 -18.95 -14.14
C MET A 223 -12.68 -19.53 -13.39
N ASP A 224 -13.87 -19.15 -13.84
CA ASP A 224 -15.14 -19.74 -13.44
C ASP A 224 -15.81 -20.33 -14.69
N ILE A 225 -16.07 -21.62 -14.67
CA ILE A 225 -16.68 -22.35 -15.80
C ILE A 225 -17.98 -23.00 -15.35
N LYS A 226 -18.98 -22.94 -16.23
CA LYS A 226 -20.33 -23.50 -16.05
C LYS A 226 -20.57 -24.74 -16.92
N ILE A 227 -19.54 -25.17 -17.63
CA ILE A 227 -19.52 -26.36 -18.51
C ILE A 227 -18.46 -27.36 -18.04
N HIS A 228 -18.48 -28.57 -18.57
CA HIS A 228 -17.63 -29.68 -18.08
C HIS A 228 -16.13 -29.58 -18.42
N GLY A 229 -15.71 -28.57 -19.16
CA GLY A 229 -14.32 -28.36 -19.51
C GLY A 229 -14.17 -27.39 -20.67
N LEU A 230 -12.93 -27.02 -20.96
CA LEU A 230 -12.56 -26.13 -22.06
C LEU A 230 -11.62 -26.87 -23.00
N THR A 231 -11.80 -26.68 -24.30
CA THR A 231 -10.86 -27.18 -25.28
C THR A 231 -9.62 -26.28 -25.31
N ARG A 232 -8.49 -26.83 -25.75
CA ARG A 232 -7.23 -26.08 -25.86
C ARG A 232 -7.37 -24.82 -26.75
N PRO A 233 -8.03 -24.86 -27.92
CA PRO A 233 -8.24 -23.65 -28.73
C PRO A 233 -8.98 -22.53 -28.00
N ILE A 234 -10.00 -22.84 -27.19
CA ILE A 234 -10.73 -21.85 -26.39
C ILE A 234 -9.79 -21.15 -25.39
N VAL A 235 -8.95 -21.91 -24.68
CA VAL A 235 -8.00 -21.38 -23.71
C VAL A 235 -6.94 -20.51 -24.40
N GLU A 236 -6.39 -20.95 -25.52
CA GLU A 236 -5.40 -20.20 -26.30
C GLU A 236 -5.98 -18.89 -26.80
N GLU A 237 -7.22 -18.90 -27.29
CA GLU A 237 -7.91 -17.68 -27.73
C GLU A 237 -8.20 -16.73 -26.58
N ALA A 238 -8.67 -17.23 -25.43
CA ALA A 238 -8.92 -16.40 -24.25
C ALA A 238 -7.65 -15.72 -23.74
N ILE A 239 -6.52 -16.46 -23.70
CA ILE A 239 -5.22 -15.91 -23.31
C ILE A 239 -4.77 -14.83 -24.30
N ARG A 240 -4.86 -15.09 -25.59
CA ARG A 240 -4.50 -14.12 -26.64
C ARG A 240 -5.34 -12.84 -26.53
N ARG A 241 -6.67 -12.95 -26.44
CA ARG A 241 -7.58 -11.81 -26.34
C ARG A 241 -7.36 -11.00 -25.07
N THR A 242 -7.14 -11.67 -23.94
CA THR A 242 -6.83 -10.97 -22.68
C THR A 242 -5.46 -10.30 -22.72
N LYS A 243 -4.49 -10.84 -23.45
CA LYS A 243 -3.20 -10.17 -23.68
C LYS A 243 -3.38 -8.87 -24.46
N GLU A 244 -4.02 -8.93 -25.62
CA GLU A 244 -4.30 -7.76 -26.48
C GLU A 244 -5.06 -6.67 -25.72
N ALA A 245 -6.05 -7.06 -24.94
CA ALA A 245 -6.84 -6.13 -24.13
C ALA A 245 -6.04 -5.51 -22.98
N ARG A 246 -5.18 -6.27 -22.28
CA ARG A 246 -4.31 -5.73 -21.23
C ARG A 246 -3.29 -4.75 -21.79
N GLU A 247 -2.64 -5.08 -22.91
CA GLU A 247 -1.72 -4.17 -23.60
C GLU A 247 -2.41 -2.83 -23.91
N TYR A 248 -3.62 -2.88 -24.46
CA TYR A 248 -4.39 -1.67 -24.73
C TYR A 248 -4.68 -0.87 -23.45
N ILE A 249 -5.12 -1.52 -22.36
CA ILE A 249 -5.43 -0.85 -21.09
C ILE A 249 -4.18 -0.21 -20.50
N LEU A 250 -3.06 -0.91 -20.49
CA LEU A 250 -1.78 -0.40 -20.00
C LEU A 250 -1.36 0.84 -20.79
N THR A 251 -1.18 0.69 -22.10
CA THR A 251 -0.58 1.73 -22.96
C THR A 251 -1.52 2.92 -23.19
N GLU A 252 -2.80 2.65 -23.49
CA GLU A 252 -3.71 3.71 -23.93
C GLU A 252 -4.47 4.40 -22.81
N VAL A 253 -4.49 3.82 -21.60
CA VAL A 253 -5.29 4.34 -20.50
C VAL A 253 -4.45 4.59 -19.25
N MET A 254 -3.81 3.55 -18.70
CA MET A 254 -3.15 3.67 -17.41
C MET A 254 -1.85 4.48 -17.48
N GLU A 255 -0.98 4.19 -18.45
CA GLU A 255 0.31 4.89 -18.63
C GLU A 255 0.13 6.34 -19.11
N LYS A 256 -0.99 6.66 -19.76
CA LYS A 256 -1.34 8.05 -20.08
C LYS A 256 -1.80 8.84 -18.85
N CYS A 257 -2.34 8.16 -17.84
CA CYS A 257 -2.73 8.76 -16.58
C CYS A 257 -1.54 8.89 -15.62
N ILE A 258 -0.79 7.81 -15.46
CA ILE A 258 0.43 7.75 -14.65
C ILE A 258 1.39 6.71 -15.24
N ASP A 259 2.52 7.18 -15.81
CA ASP A 259 3.48 6.33 -16.52
C ASP A 259 4.51 5.65 -15.60
N LYS A 260 4.82 6.29 -14.48
CA LYS A 260 5.81 5.82 -13.50
C LYS A 260 5.35 6.07 -12.07
N PRO A 261 5.77 5.24 -11.11
CA PRO A 261 5.60 5.54 -9.70
C PRO A 261 6.21 6.91 -9.37
N ARG A 262 5.56 7.65 -8.47
CA ARG A 262 6.13 8.90 -7.95
C ARG A 262 7.45 8.62 -7.24
N THR A 263 8.37 9.56 -7.32
CA THR A 263 9.71 9.44 -6.74
C THR A 263 9.74 9.59 -5.22
N SER A 264 8.67 10.08 -4.63
CA SER A 264 8.51 10.25 -3.18
C SER A 264 7.11 9.87 -2.75
N VAL A 265 6.97 9.43 -1.51
CA VAL A 265 5.66 9.21 -0.88
C VAL A 265 4.89 10.54 -0.76
N GLY A 266 3.56 10.45 -0.75
CA GLY A 266 2.68 11.61 -0.64
C GLY A 266 2.96 12.47 0.60
N GLU A 267 2.52 13.72 0.56
CA GLU A 267 2.75 14.71 1.64
C GLU A 267 2.24 14.22 3.00
N PHE A 268 1.09 13.53 3.02
CA PHE A 268 0.46 13.02 4.24
C PHE A 268 0.90 11.61 4.60
N ALA A 269 1.69 10.96 3.74
CA ALA A 269 2.25 9.64 4.03
C ALA A 269 3.37 9.76 5.06
N PRO A 270 3.49 8.80 6.00
CA PRO A 270 4.60 8.76 6.91
C PRO A 270 5.91 8.56 6.13
N LYS A 271 6.91 9.36 6.42
CA LYS A 271 8.27 9.20 5.92
C LYS A 271 9.03 8.28 6.86
N ILE A 272 10.01 7.57 6.35
CA ILE A 272 10.87 6.68 7.15
C ILE A 272 12.32 7.09 6.95
N ILE A 273 13.03 7.33 8.07
CA ILE A 273 14.49 7.47 8.12
C ILE A 273 15.04 6.17 8.70
N GLN A 274 15.95 5.51 7.99
CA GLN A 274 16.66 4.34 8.49
C GLN A 274 18.06 4.74 8.94
N ILE A 275 18.45 4.28 10.13
CA ILE A 275 19.77 4.49 10.72
C ILE A 275 20.28 3.13 11.17
N GLN A 276 21.53 2.80 10.84
CA GLN A 276 22.19 1.62 11.36
C GLN A 276 23.01 2.03 12.60
N ILE A 277 22.77 1.35 13.72
CA ILE A 277 23.53 1.50 14.97
C ILE A 277 24.23 0.19 15.31
N ASP A 278 25.27 0.25 16.15
CA ASP A 278 25.91 -0.94 16.69
C ASP A 278 24.86 -1.72 17.55
N PRO A 279 24.67 -3.03 17.30
CA PRO A 279 23.76 -3.85 18.12
C PRO A 279 24.05 -3.78 19.63
N GLN A 280 25.31 -3.57 20.04
CA GLN A 280 25.68 -3.40 21.45
C GLN A 280 25.10 -2.11 22.07
N LYS A 281 24.74 -1.12 21.25
CA LYS A 281 24.16 0.16 21.68
C LYS A 281 22.62 0.18 21.70
N ILE A 282 21.96 -0.89 21.24
CA ILE A 282 20.49 -1.00 21.29
C ILE A 282 19.98 -0.78 22.72
N GLY A 283 20.65 -1.40 23.70
CA GLY A 283 20.28 -1.24 25.11
C GLY A 283 20.34 0.21 25.59
N ASP A 284 21.29 1.01 25.12
CA ASP A 284 21.43 2.44 25.48
C ASP A 284 20.29 3.27 24.84
N VAL A 285 19.95 2.98 23.58
CA VAL A 285 18.87 3.67 22.85
C VAL A 285 17.50 3.34 23.44
N VAL A 286 17.25 2.09 23.74
CA VAL A 286 16.00 1.64 24.38
C VAL A 286 15.91 2.16 25.82
N GLY A 287 17.01 2.08 26.56
CA GLY A 287 17.08 2.47 27.98
C GLY A 287 16.37 1.49 28.92
N GLN A 288 16.51 1.71 30.22
CA GLN A 288 15.85 0.86 31.22
C GLN A 288 14.32 0.84 30.99
N ARG A 289 13.76 -0.35 30.75
CA ARG A 289 12.33 -0.55 30.53
C ARG A 289 11.75 0.36 29.42
N GLY A 290 12.54 0.70 28.40
CA GLY A 290 12.10 1.54 27.29
C GLY A 290 12.06 3.04 27.59
N LYS A 291 12.59 3.51 28.73
CA LYS A 291 12.47 4.90 29.16
C LYS A 291 13.09 5.88 28.16
N THR A 292 14.29 5.59 27.63
CA THR A 292 14.99 6.50 26.74
C THR A 292 14.25 6.64 25.40
N ILE A 293 13.89 5.52 24.77
CA ILE A 293 13.16 5.53 23.49
C ILE A 293 11.79 6.21 23.63
N ASN A 294 11.06 5.92 24.71
CA ASN A 294 9.76 6.55 24.96
C ASN A 294 9.88 8.07 25.14
N THR A 295 10.95 8.55 25.80
CA THR A 295 11.21 9.99 25.94
C THR A 295 11.48 10.64 24.58
N ILE A 296 12.20 9.97 23.66
CA ILE A 296 12.41 10.46 22.28
C ILE A 296 11.07 10.54 21.56
N ILE A 297 10.26 9.48 21.61
CA ILE A 297 8.94 9.41 21.00
C ILE A 297 8.01 10.52 21.52
N GLU A 298 7.96 10.73 22.84
CA GLU A 298 7.13 11.77 23.46
C GLU A 298 7.57 13.19 23.07
N ARG A 299 8.90 13.45 22.97
CA ARG A 299 9.43 14.78 22.61
C ARG A 299 9.20 15.12 21.13
N THR A 300 9.29 14.14 20.24
CA THR A 300 9.28 14.35 18.79
C THR A 300 7.97 13.96 18.11
N GLY A 301 7.16 13.13 18.75
CA GLY A 301 5.90 12.62 18.19
C GLY A 301 6.08 11.59 17.04
N VAL A 302 7.31 11.07 16.84
CA VAL A 302 7.61 10.04 15.83
C VAL A 302 7.39 8.64 16.39
N LYS A 303 7.29 7.64 15.50
CA LYS A 303 7.38 6.21 15.86
C LYS A 303 8.80 5.72 15.62
N ILE A 304 9.35 4.90 16.50
CA ILE A 304 10.70 4.34 16.38
C ILE A 304 10.61 2.84 16.59
N ASP A 305 11.11 2.08 15.62
CA ASP A 305 11.27 0.63 15.68
C ASP A 305 12.76 0.28 15.55
N ILE A 306 13.22 -0.72 16.31
CA ILE A 306 14.61 -1.17 16.32
C ILE A 306 14.62 -2.68 16.14
N THR A 307 15.41 -3.17 15.16
CA THR A 307 15.63 -4.60 14.99
C THR A 307 16.82 -5.08 15.81
N ASP A 308 16.90 -6.39 16.04
CA ASP A 308 18.01 -7.01 16.81
C ASP A 308 19.38 -6.83 16.11
N GLU A 309 19.39 -6.57 14.79
CA GLU A 309 20.60 -6.28 13.99
C GLU A 309 21.01 -4.79 14.09
N GLY A 310 20.28 -3.95 14.82
CA GLY A 310 20.59 -2.54 15.02
C GLY A 310 20.09 -1.61 13.92
N ALA A 311 19.15 -2.05 13.06
CA ALA A 311 18.46 -1.17 12.14
C ALA A 311 17.37 -0.39 12.91
N VAL A 312 17.49 0.94 12.96
CA VAL A 312 16.53 1.85 13.58
C VAL A 312 15.71 2.52 12.51
N SER A 313 14.39 2.30 12.53
CA SER A 313 13.42 2.93 11.63
C SER A 313 12.67 4.03 12.38
N ILE A 314 12.85 5.27 11.96
CA ILE A 314 12.18 6.45 12.52
C ILE A 314 11.12 6.89 11.55
N CYS A 315 9.86 6.86 11.97
CA CYS A 315 8.70 7.11 11.13
C CYS A 315 7.90 8.31 11.63
N GLY A 316 7.63 9.26 10.73
CA GLY A 316 6.86 10.46 11.03
C GLY A 316 6.42 11.20 9.77
N VAL A 317 5.57 12.21 9.94
CA VAL A 317 5.11 13.09 8.86
C VAL A 317 5.97 14.35 8.77
N ASP A 318 6.34 14.92 9.93
CA ASP A 318 7.14 16.14 10.01
C ASP A 318 8.64 15.83 9.95
N GLN A 319 9.31 16.39 8.94
CA GLN A 319 10.75 16.17 8.69
C GLN A 319 11.63 16.66 9.85
N LYS A 320 11.27 17.79 10.46
CA LYS A 320 12.09 18.34 11.58
C LYS A 320 12.08 17.44 12.79
N SER A 321 10.91 16.93 13.16
CA SER A 321 10.74 15.99 14.26
C SER A 321 11.49 14.69 14.03
N MET A 322 11.50 14.21 12.78
CA MET A 322 12.24 13.00 12.40
C MET A 322 13.75 13.22 12.45
N ASP A 323 14.25 14.37 11.95
CA ASP A 323 15.66 14.70 12.01
C ASP A 323 16.14 14.90 13.45
N GLU A 324 15.32 15.49 14.30
CA GLU A 324 15.58 15.61 15.74
C GLU A 324 15.69 14.25 16.43
N ALA A 325 14.72 13.35 16.17
CA ALA A 325 14.76 11.98 16.70
C ALA A 325 15.98 11.21 16.19
N ALA A 326 16.29 11.34 14.90
CA ALA A 326 17.45 10.72 14.28
C ALA A 326 18.77 11.18 14.91
N ASN A 327 18.88 12.47 15.20
CA ASN A 327 20.03 13.04 15.87
C ASN A 327 20.16 12.53 17.31
N MET A 328 19.05 12.47 18.07
CA MET A 328 19.06 11.92 19.43
C MET A 328 19.52 10.44 19.44
N VAL A 329 18.98 9.61 18.54
CA VAL A 329 19.39 8.21 18.41
C VAL A 329 20.88 8.09 18.08
N LYS A 330 21.37 8.88 17.11
CA LYS A 330 22.79 8.89 16.74
C LYS A 330 23.68 9.28 17.91
N ILE A 331 23.32 10.33 18.64
CA ILE A 331 24.08 10.79 19.81
C ILE A 331 24.15 9.71 20.89
N ILE A 332 23.03 9.01 21.15
CA ILE A 332 22.98 7.96 22.16
C ILE A 332 23.81 6.73 21.75
N ALA A 333 23.75 6.38 20.46
CA ALA A 333 24.41 5.20 19.92
C ALA A 333 25.91 5.41 19.61
N THR A 334 26.40 6.66 19.59
CA THR A 334 27.79 6.96 19.26
C THR A 334 28.63 7.12 20.53
N ASP A 335 29.86 6.59 20.52
CA ASP A 335 30.87 6.90 21.54
C ASP A 335 31.42 8.30 21.28
N PHE A 336 31.51 9.11 22.33
CA PHE A 336 31.91 10.50 22.18
C PHE A 336 33.44 10.61 22.01
N GLU A 337 33.82 11.33 20.95
CA GLU A 337 35.21 11.68 20.71
C GLU A 337 35.51 13.12 21.10
N ALA A 338 36.76 13.38 21.48
CA ALA A 338 37.20 14.73 21.84
C ALA A 338 37.14 15.64 20.59
N GLY A 339 36.57 16.84 20.73
CA GLY A 339 36.39 17.82 19.66
C GLY A 339 35.02 17.84 19.01
N GLN A 340 34.13 16.90 19.30
CA GLN A 340 32.76 16.91 18.82
C GLN A 340 31.94 18.05 19.45
N ILE A 341 31.07 18.68 18.63
CA ILE A 341 30.19 19.77 19.04
C ILE A 341 28.77 19.25 19.16
N PHE A 342 28.15 19.48 20.30
CA PHE A 342 26.77 19.13 20.60
C PHE A 342 25.96 20.38 20.93
N THR A 343 24.70 20.40 20.50
CA THR A 343 23.72 21.37 20.93
C THR A 343 22.84 20.72 22.00
N GLY A 344 22.68 21.33 23.15
CA GLY A 344 21.90 20.79 24.25
C GLY A 344 21.31 21.86 25.13
N LYS A 345 20.42 21.46 26.07
CA LYS A 345 19.77 22.35 27.02
C LYS A 345 20.45 22.28 28.40
N VAL A 346 20.57 23.42 29.06
CA VAL A 346 21.05 23.49 30.45
C VAL A 346 19.98 22.89 31.36
N VAL A 347 20.27 21.75 31.95
CA VAL A 347 19.34 21.01 32.85
C VAL A 347 19.65 21.20 34.33
N SER A 348 20.89 21.55 34.68
CA SER A 348 21.27 21.84 36.06
C SER A 348 22.45 22.79 36.09
N ILE A 349 22.45 23.71 37.07
CA ILE A 349 23.53 24.65 37.30
C ILE A 349 24.09 24.37 38.72
N LYS A 350 25.41 24.30 38.82
CA LYS A 350 26.17 24.15 40.05
C LYS A 350 27.24 25.24 40.15
N GLU A 351 27.78 25.50 41.33
CA GLU A 351 28.83 26.50 41.51
C GLU A 351 30.07 26.32 40.63
N PHE A 352 30.37 25.04 40.25
CA PHE A 352 31.55 24.68 39.47
C PHE A 352 31.27 24.53 37.95
N GLY A 353 30.00 24.61 37.51
CA GLY A 353 29.65 24.47 36.09
C GLY A 353 28.20 24.19 35.85
N ALA A 354 27.84 24.04 34.55
CA ALA A 354 26.49 23.69 34.07
C ALA A 354 26.44 22.28 33.48
N PHE A 355 25.35 21.58 33.74
CA PHE A 355 25.05 20.30 33.10
C PHE A 355 24.14 20.55 31.88
N ILE A 356 24.57 20.04 30.75
CA ILE A 356 23.89 20.21 29.46
C ILE A 356 23.43 18.84 29.02
N GLU A 357 22.10 18.67 28.86
CA GLU A 357 21.50 17.50 28.22
C GLU A 357 21.47 17.70 26.71
N PHE A 358 22.16 16.84 25.97
CA PHE A 358 22.20 16.87 24.49
C PHE A 358 21.42 15.73 23.85
N ALA A 359 21.01 14.71 24.64
CA ALA A 359 20.02 13.69 24.31
C ALA A 359 19.41 13.12 25.58
N PRO A 360 18.24 12.47 25.56
CA PRO A 360 17.62 11.86 26.74
C PRO A 360 18.57 10.92 27.48
N GLY A 361 18.85 11.24 28.76
CA GLY A 361 19.76 10.47 29.60
C GLY A 361 21.26 10.65 29.29
N LYS A 362 21.63 11.55 28.40
CA LYS A 362 23.03 11.89 28.07
C LYS A 362 23.30 13.35 28.45
N GLU A 363 24.02 13.55 29.54
CA GLU A 363 24.38 14.87 30.05
C GLU A 363 25.91 15.04 30.03
N GLY A 364 26.33 16.25 29.73
CA GLY A 364 27.74 16.65 29.85
C GLY A 364 27.90 17.85 30.78
N MET A 365 28.98 17.86 31.58
CA MET A 365 29.30 18.97 32.45
C MET A 365 30.25 19.95 31.77
N VAL A 366 29.86 21.22 31.70
CA VAL A 366 30.73 22.31 31.27
C VAL A 366 31.21 23.06 32.48
N HIS A 367 32.53 23.00 32.72
CA HIS A 367 33.15 23.68 33.85
C HIS A 367 33.03 25.20 33.70
N ILE A 368 32.85 25.95 34.82
CA ILE A 368 32.69 27.40 34.85
C ILE A 368 33.75 28.16 34.04
N SER A 369 35.00 27.68 34.03
CA SER A 369 36.12 28.28 33.30
C SER A 369 36.03 28.10 31.77
N LYS A 370 35.06 27.38 31.29
CA LYS A 370 34.87 27.05 29.84
C LYS A 370 33.55 27.57 29.26
N ILE A 371 32.74 28.23 30.10
CA ILE A 371 31.43 28.78 29.71
C ILE A 371 31.61 30.09 28.93
N ALA A 372 32.57 30.94 29.35
CA ALA A 372 32.84 32.20 28.66
C ALA A 372 34.34 32.40 28.42
N LYS A 373 34.70 33.31 27.50
CA LYS A 373 36.11 33.69 27.24
C LYS A 373 36.68 34.51 28.41
N GLU A 374 35.84 35.26 29.08
CA GLU A 374 36.20 36.06 30.26
C GLU A 374 35.89 35.29 31.53
N ARG A 375 36.60 35.63 32.61
CA ARG A 375 36.40 34.97 33.90
C ARG A 375 35.06 35.42 34.51
N ILE A 376 34.16 34.47 34.71
CA ILE A 376 32.85 34.66 35.36
C ILE A 376 32.90 34.24 36.80
N ASN A 377 32.16 34.94 37.67
CA ASN A 377 32.10 34.63 39.12
C ASN A 377 31.04 33.59 39.45
N ARG A 378 29.94 33.59 38.70
CA ARG A 378 28.85 32.63 38.87
C ARG A 378 28.39 32.13 37.50
N VAL A 379 27.94 30.89 37.41
CA VAL A 379 27.42 30.29 36.17
C VAL A 379 26.12 30.96 35.75
N GLU A 380 25.30 31.35 36.74
CA GLU A 380 24.00 32.01 36.54
C GLU A 380 24.13 33.42 35.90
N ASP A 381 25.31 34.04 35.92
CA ASP A 381 25.56 35.32 35.27
C ASP A 381 25.55 35.21 33.76
N VAL A 382 25.72 33.99 33.20
CA VAL A 382 25.83 33.74 31.73
C VAL A 382 24.83 32.70 31.24
N LEU A 383 24.44 31.71 32.06
CA LEU A 383 23.53 30.63 31.66
C LEU A 383 22.34 30.54 32.62
N THR A 384 21.17 30.29 32.07
CA THR A 384 19.96 29.98 32.81
C THR A 384 19.47 28.57 32.52
N LEU A 385 18.66 28.00 33.43
CA LEU A 385 18.04 26.69 33.21
C LEU A 385 17.15 26.72 31.97
N GLY A 386 17.35 25.78 31.06
CA GLY A 386 16.59 25.68 29.84
C GLY A 386 17.24 26.36 28.62
N ASP A 387 18.35 27.10 28.82
CA ASP A 387 19.08 27.71 27.70
C ASP A 387 19.62 26.64 26.73
N GLU A 388 19.52 26.91 25.45
CA GLU A 388 20.09 26.07 24.39
C GLU A 388 21.52 26.54 24.09
N VAL A 389 22.48 25.67 24.29
CA VAL A 389 23.92 25.99 24.15
C VAL A 389 24.67 24.97 23.31
N LYS A 390 25.73 25.43 22.64
CA LYS A 390 26.68 24.55 21.95
C LYS A 390 27.87 24.25 22.89
N ALA A 391 28.10 22.96 23.12
CA ALA A 391 29.22 22.48 23.93
C ALA A 391 30.16 21.60 23.10
N VAL A 392 31.44 21.62 23.45
CA VAL A 392 32.49 20.83 22.81
C VAL A 392 32.98 19.76 23.76
N SER A 393 33.05 18.51 23.31
CA SER A 393 33.62 17.40 24.08
C SER A 393 35.14 17.55 24.19
N TYR A 394 35.68 17.52 25.44
CA TYR A 394 37.12 17.68 25.69
C TYR A 394 37.82 16.35 26.00
N THR A 395 37.11 15.30 26.41
CA THR A 395 37.66 14.01 26.83
C THR A 395 36.74 12.88 26.41
N HIS A 396 37.31 11.67 26.20
CA HIS A 396 36.52 10.45 26.12
C HIS A 396 35.72 10.24 27.39
N MET A 397 34.41 10.49 27.37
CA MET A 397 33.56 10.17 28.51
C MET A 397 33.23 8.69 28.50
N LYS A 398 33.94 7.91 29.32
CA LYS A 398 33.40 6.64 29.80
C LYS A 398 32.39 6.99 30.90
N LEU A 399 31.10 6.77 30.63
CA LEU A 399 30.09 6.82 31.67
C LEU A 399 30.37 5.72 32.70
N PRO A 400 30.26 6.00 34.00
CA PRO A 400 30.31 4.93 34.99
C PRO A 400 29.13 3.99 34.76
N THR A 401 29.43 2.73 34.49
CA THR A 401 28.47 1.63 34.56
C THR A 401 28.09 1.46 36.02
N THR A 402 26.88 1.83 36.38
CA THR A 402 26.23 1.39 37.65
C THR A 402 24.97 0.62 37.31
#